data_e2b1a033813bf67f819537ed066c69fe
#
_entry.id   e2b1a033813bf67f819537ed066c69fe
#
_cell.length_a   1.000
_cell.length_b   1.000
_cell.length_c   1.000
_cell.angle_alpha   90.00
_cell.angle_beta   90.00
_cell.angle_gamma   90.00
#
_symmetry.space_group_name_H-M   'P 1'
#
loop_
_entity.id
_entity.type
_entity.pdbx_description
1 polymer ?
#
loop_
_entity_poly.entity_id
_entity_poly.type
_entity_poly.pdbx_seq_one_letter_code
_entity_poly.pdbx_strand_id
1 'polypeptide(L)'
;MTGSPFDMRDVRRLQVHLARGIPQARRDTRAVVARGALNIKKEWRQNARQTAPKHAPHYPRTVGFDVLTFGPDQVLAIIGPDKSGTQGPLGAILEYGSVKNPPHNDGGRALINETPRFEAQMELILQRGLTWW
;
A
#
# COMPACT_ATOMS: atom_id res chain seq x y z
N MET A 1 18.78 -11.86 -8.41
CA MET A 1 18.29 -11.17 -7.83
C MET A 1 17.21 -11.12 -7.85
N THR A 2 16.99 -11.08 -7.13
CA THR A 2 15.94 -10.94 -6.93
C THR A 2 15.13 -10.07 -7.48
N GLY A 3 15.23 -9.62 -8.24
CA GLY A 3 14.34 -8.90 -8.77
C GLY A 3 13.96 -7.63 -8.24
N SER A 4 12.79 -7.24 -8.46
CA SER A 4 12.25 -6.01 -7.94
C SER A 4 12.29 -5.99 -6.45
N PRO A 5 12.63 -4.87 -5.82
CA PRO A 5 12.47 -4.71 -4.39
C PRO A 5 11.00 -4.72 -3.99
N PHE A 6 10.08 -4.63 -4.96
CA PHE A 6 8.66 -4.62 -4.71
C PHE A 6 8.04 -5.90 -5.27
N ASP A 7 8.05 -6.98 -4.49
CA ASP A 7 7.34 -8.18 -4.88
C ASP A 7 5.84 -8.00 -4.57
N MET A 8 5.04 -9.04 -4.80
CA MET A 8 3.60 -8.97 -4.59
C MET A 8 3.24 -8.59 -3.14
N ARG A 9 4.02 -9.06 -2.17
CA ARG A 9 3.77 -8.76 -0.77
C ARG A 9 4.09 -7.31 -0.47
N ASP A 10 5.18 -6.80 -1.01
CA ASP A 10 5.58 -5.42 -0.77
C ASP A 10 4.57 -4.43 -1.36
N VAL A 11 4.03 -4.71 -2.55
CA VAL A 11 3.01 -3.87 -3.16
C VAL A 11 1.73 -3.85 -2.33
N ARG A 12 1.41 -4.95 -1.66
CA ARG A 12 0.17 -5.08 -0.89
C ARG A 12 0.30 -4.71 0.57
N ARG A 13 1.51 -4.56 1.08
CA ARG A 13 1.74 -4.37 2.50
C ARG A 13 2.55 -3.13 2.78
N LEU A 14 2.09 -2.38 3.76
CA LEU A 14 2.82 -1.29 4.33
C LEU A 14 2.93 -1.59 5.82
N GLN A 15 4.13 -1.86 6.31
CA GLN A 15 4.33 -2.31 7.69
C GLN A 15 5.19 -1.33 8.47
N VAL A 16 4.74 -1.00 9.68
CA VAL A 16 5.44 -0.07 10.56
C VAL A 16 5.44 -0.60 11.98
N HIS A 17 6.60 -0.55 12.63
CA HIS A 17 6.71 -0.88 14.04
C HIS A 17 6.48 0.36 14.89
N LEU A 18 5.60 0.24 15.90
CA LEU A 18 5.25 1.33 16.78
C LEU A 18 6.24 1.45 17.94
N ALA A 19 6.48 2.66 18.40
CA ALA A 19 7.25 2.88 19.60
C ALA A 19 6.47 2.36 20.82
N ARG A 20 7.12 1.57 21.67
CA ARG A 20 6.47 1.00 22.84
C ARG A 20 6.16 2.08 23.86
N GLY A 21 5.00 1.97 24.48
CA GLY A 21 4.69 2.77 25.65
C GLY A 21 4.21 4.18 25.38
N ILE A 22 4.05 4.60 24.12
CA ILE A 22 3.58 5.94 23.79
C ILE A 22 2.24 5.86 23.06
N PRO A 23 1.10 5.96 23.75
CA PRO A 23 -0.22 5.81 23.10
C PRO A 23 -0.47 6.80 21.99
N GLN A 24 0.02 8.04 22.12
CA GLN A 24 -0.14 9.04 21.07
C GLN A 24 0.61 8.64 19.80
N ALA A 25 1.82 8.14 19.94
CA ALA A 25 2.60 7.68 18.80
C ALA A 25 1.92 6.51 18.08
N ARG A 26 1.26 5.63 18.82
CA ARG A 26 0.49 4.53 18.22
C ARG A 26 -0.67 5.05 17.39
N ARG A 27 -1.43 6.00 17.92
CA ARG A 27 -2.54 6.61 17.19
C ARG A 27 -2.06 7.33 15.94
N ASP A 28 -1.00 8.11 16.07
CA ASP A 28 -0.43 8.87 14.96
C ASP A 28 0.11 7.93 13.88
N THR A 29 0.81 6.86 14.28
CA THR A 29 1.34 5.87 13.34
C THR A 29 0.21 5.17 12.59
N ARG A 30 -0.86 4.76 13.31
CA ARG A 30 -2.00 4.13 12.66
C ARG A 30 -2.65 5.08 11.65
N ALA A 31 -2.79 6.36 12.00
CA ALA A 31 -3.36 7.35 11.12
C ALA A 31 -2.49 7.57 9.87
N VAL A 32 -1.17 7.61 10.04
CA VAL A 32 -0.23 7.77 8.92
C VAL A 32 -0.27 6.54 8.00
N VAL A 33 -0.29 5.34 8.56
CA VAL A 33 -0.39 4.10 7.79
C VAL A 33 -1.71 4.06 7.01
N ALA A 34 -2.83 4.40 7.66
CA ALA A 34 -4.13 4.43 7.00
C ALA A 34 -4.17 5.45 5.87
N ARG A 35 -3.60 6.62 6.08
CA ARG A 35 -3.54 7.66 5.04
C ARG A 35 -2.67 7.24 3.86
N GLY A 36 -1.52 6.63 4.14
CA GLY A 36 -0.64 6.10 3.10
C GLY A 36 -1.34 5.02 2.28
N ALA A 37 -2.03 4.11 2.95
CA ALA A 37 -2.79 3.06 2.28
C ALA A 37 -3.89 3.64 1.39
N LEU A 38 -4.60 4.67 1.86
CA LEU A 38 -5.63 5.34 1.06
C LEU A 38 -5.03 5.99 -0.18
N ASN A 39 -3.90 6.67 -0.05
CA ASN A 39 -3.22 7.31 -1.17
C ASN A 39 -2.76 6.28 -2.21
N ILE A 40 -2.17 5.18 -1.75
CA ILE A 40 -1.73 4.09 -2.63
C ILE A 40 -2.94 3.50 -3.35
N LYS A 41 -4.04 3.24 -2.64
CA LYS A 41 -5.26 2.71 -3.25
C LYS A 41 -5.77 3.62 -4.36
N LYS A 42 -5.85 4.91 -4.09
CA LYS A 42 -6.36 5.89 -5.05
C LYS A 42 -5.49 5.95 -6.30
N GLU A 43 -4.18 5.99 -6.12
CA GLU A 43 -3.26 6.05 -7.26
C GLU A 43 -3.23 4.73 -8.03
N TRP A 44 -3.27 3.60 -7.33
CA TRP A 44 -3.37 2.28 -7.98
C TRP A 44 -4.61 2.21 -8.86
N ARG A 45 -5.75 2.63 -8.34
CA ARG A 45 -7.00 2.67 -9.12
C ARG A 45 -6.86 3.56 -10.35
N GLN A 46 -6.26 4.72 -10.19
CA GLN A 46 -6.04 5.65 -11.29
C GLN A 46 -5.11 5.07 -12.34
N ASN A 47 -3.99 4.48 -11.91
CA ASN A 47 -3.06 3.82 -12.81
C ASN A 47 -3.73 2.69 -13.59
N ALA A 48 -4.53 1.88 -12.91
CA ALA A 48 -5.24 0.77 -13.54
C ALA A 48 -6.26 1.25 -14.58
N ARG A 49 -6.93 2.37 -14.33
CA ARG A 49 -7.84 2.96 -15.31
C ARG A 49 -7.11 3.40 -16.57
N GLN A 50 -5.86 3.82 -16.43
CA GLN A 50 -5.06 4.27 -17.57
C GLN A 50 -4.44 3.11 -18.34
N THR A 51 -4.03 2.06 -17.64
CA THR A 51 -3.27 0.98 -18.26
C THR A 51 -4.14 -0.14 -18.83
N ALA A 52 -5.37 -0.30 -18.36
CA ALA A 52 -6.25 -1.37 -18.82
C ALA A 52 -7.71 -0.92 -18.96
N PRO A 53 -7.98 0.19 -19.68
CA PRO A 53 -9.34 0.73 -19.75
C PRO A 53 -10.32 -0.15 -20.53
N LYS A 54 -9.83 -0.96 -21.48
CA LYS A 54 -10.69 -1.77 -22.33
C LYS A 54 -10.76 -3.23 -21.89
N HIS A 55 -9.65 -3.75 -21.38
CA HIS A 55 -9.56 -5.19 -21.07
C HIS A 55 -10.06 -5.54 -19.68
N ALA A 56 -9.96 -4.63 -18.73
CA ALA A 56 -10.39 -4.87 -17.36
C ALA A 56 -11.02 -3.61 -16.76
N PRO A 57 -12.17 -3.16 -17.31
CA PRO A 57 -12.79 -1.91 -16.88
C PRO A 57 -13.29 -1.94 -15.43
N HIS A 58 -13.53 -3.13 -14.88
CA HIS A 58 -14.00 -3.27 -13.50
C HIS A 58 -12.88 -3.51 -12.50
N TYR A 59 -11.67 -3.80 -12.97
CA TYR A 59 -10.55 -4.09 -12.09
C TYR A 59 -10.21 -2.94 -11.13
N PRO A 60 -10.16 -1.68 -11.55
CA PRO A 60 -9.78 -0.60 -10.63
C PRO A 60 -10.65 -0.53 -9.38
N ARG A 61 -11.92 -0.86 -9.48
CA ARG A 61 -12.84 -0.84 -8.33
C ARG A 61 -12.53 -1.92 -7.29
N THR A 62 -11.80 -2.95 -7.67
CA THR A 62 -11.49 -4.06 -6.76
C THR A 62 -10.33 -3.72 -5.82
N VAL A 63 -9.54 -2.69 -6.13
CA VAL A 63 -8.42 -2.32 -5.31
C VAL A 63 -8.92 -1.64 -4.04
N GLY A 64 -8.52 -2.19 -2.91
CA GLY A 64 -8.89 -1.69 -1.60
C GLY A 64 -7.75 -1.86 -0.62
N PHE A 65 -8.00 -1.61 0.66
CA PHE A 65 -7.00 -1.84 1.69
C PHE A 65 -7.65 -2.18 3.03
N ASP A 66 -6.88 -2.87 3.86
CA ASP A 66 -7.23 -3.14 5.25
C ASP A 66 -6.07 -2.69 6.14
N VAL A 67 -6.38 -2.14 7.30
CA VAL A 67 -5.38 -1.78 8.30
C VAL A 67 -5.54 -2.70 9.49
N LEU A 68 -4.48 -3.42 9.82
CA LEU A 68 -4.46 -4.40 10.90
C LEU A 68 -3.47 -3.96 11.96
N THR A 69 -3.80 -4.19 13.22
CA THR A 69 -2.90 -3.93 14.34
C THR A 69 -2.53 -5.25 14.99
N PHE A 70 -1.24 -5.52 15.09
CA PHE A 70 -0.73 -6.73 15.69
C PHE A 70 0.03 -6.37 16.95
N GLY A 71 -0.52 -6.75 18.11
CA GLY A 71 0.13 -6.44 19.36
C GLY A 71 0.27 -4.94 19.61
N PRO A 72 1.14 -4.53 20.55
CA PRO A 72 1.28 -3.14 20.93
C PRO A 72 2.16 -2.30 20.00
N ASP A 73 2.93 -2.97 19.11
CA ASP A 73 3.99 -2.27 18.39
C ASP A 73 4.00 -2.48 16.88
N GLN A 74 2.92 -2.96 16.28
CA GLN A 74 2.92 -3.18 14.84
C GLN A 74 1.58 -2.81 14.19
N VAL A 75 1.64 -2.02 13.13
CA VAL A 75 0.48 -1.72 12.28
C VAL A 75 0.83 -2.16 10.86
N LEU A 76 -0.10 -2.85 10.20
CA LEU A 76 0.08 -3.34 8.85
C LEU A 76 -1.08 -2.89 7.98
N ALA A 77 -0.79 -2.30 6.84
CA ALA A 77 -1.79 -2.09 5.81
C ALA A 77 -1.56 -3.09 4.67
N ILE A 78 -2.63 -3.69 4.22
CA ILE A 78 -2.61 -4.61 3.08
C ILE A 78 -3.44 -3.95 1.97
N ILE A 79 -2.80 -3.69 0.84
CA ILE A 79 -3.42 -2.95 -0.26
C ILE A 79 -3.39 -3.82 -1.51
N GLY A 80 -4.51 -3.94 -2.19
CA GLY A 80 -4.55 -4.71 -3.41
C GLY A 80 -5.97 -5.01 -3.88
N PRO A 81 -6.08 -5.76 -4.99
CA PRO A 81 -7.39 -6.13 -5.51
C PRO A 81 -8.07 -7.15 -4.63
N ASP A 82 -9.38 -6.98 -4.48
CA ASP A 82 -10.21 -7.96 -3.82
C ASP A 82 -10.54 -9.07 -4.82
N LYS A 83 -10.05 -10.26 -4.56
CA LYS A 83 -10.24 -11.39 -5.47
C LYS A 83 -11.69 -11.85 -5.56
N SER A 84 -12.54 -11.47 -4.61
CA SER A 84 -13.95 -11.80 -4.68
C SER A 84 -14.73 -10.81 -5.54
N GLY A 85 -14.13 -9.68 -5.90
CA GLY A 85 -14.78 -8.70 -6.75
C GLY A 85 -14.68 -9.03 -8.23
N THR A 86 -15.48 -8.32 -9.04
CA THR A 86 -15.46 -8.48 -10.49
C THR A 86 -14.10 -8.06 -11.04
N GLN A 87 -13.45 -8.98 -11.75
CA GLN A 87 -12.12 -8.78 -12.33
C GLN A 87 -10.98 -8.65 -11.30
N GLY A 88 -11.27 -8.80 -10.01
CA GLY A 88 -10.23 -8.82 -8.98
C GLY A 88 -9.17 -9.90 -9.21
N PRO A 89 -9.55 -11.15 -9.59
CA PRO A 89 -8.58 -12.20 -9.86
C PRO A 89 -7.58 -11.90 -10.97
N LEU A 90 -7.86 -10.92 -11.84
CA LEU A 90 -6.92 -10.50 -12.87
C LEU A 90 -5.75 -9.68 -12.30
N GLY A 91 -5.84 -9.29 -11.03
CA GLY A 91 -4.87 -8.39 -10.42
C GLY A 91 -3.42 -8.82 -10.56
N ALA A 92 -3.12 -10.09 -10.33
CA ALA A 92 -1.74 -10.57 -10.44
C ALA A 92 -1.22 -10.47 -11.88
N ILE A 93 -2.05 -10.81 -12.85
CA ILE A 93 -1.67 -10.75 -14.27
C ILE A 93 -1.42 -9.30 -14.69
N LEU A 94 -2.32 -8.39 -14.29
CA LEU A 94 -2.19 -6.98 -14.64
C LEU A 94 -0.98 -6.33 -13.98
N GLU A 95 -0.75 -6.64 -12.71
CA GLU A 95 0.34 -6.02 -11.95
C GLU A 95 1.71 -6.55 -12.37
N TYR A 96 1.86 -7.86 -12.51
CA TYR A 96 3.15 -8.50 -12.72
C TYR A 96 3.36 -9.04 -14.12
N GLY A 97 2.34 -8.98 -14.96
CA GLY A 97 2.42 -9.47 -16.32
C GLY A 97 2.26 -10.98 -16.44
N SER A 98 2.34 -11.45 -17.68
CA SER A 98 2.28 -12.86 -18.01
C SER A 98 3.15 -13.09 -19.24
N VAL A 99 3.22 -14.34 -19.73
CA VAL A 99 3.95 -14.66 -20.94
C VAL A 99 3.52 -13.80 -22.13
N LYS A 100 2.22 -13.45 -22.16
CA LYS A 100 1.68 -12.70 -23.31
C LYS A 100 1.52 -11.21 -23.05
N ASN A 101 1.59 -10.77 -21.81
CA ASN A 101 1.29 -9.38 -21.48
C ASN A 101 2.38 -8.79 -20.58
N PRO A 102 2.86 -7.59 -20.88
CA PRO A 102 3.83 -6.93 -19.99
C PRO A 102 3.17 -6.53 -18.70
N PRO A 103 3.93 -6.39 -17.60
CA PRO A 103 3.38 -5.95 -16.31
C PRO A 103 2.99 -4.49 -16.37
N HIS A 104 1.85 -4.13 -15.74
CA HIS A 104 1.46 -2.74 -15.60
C HIS A 104 2.13 -2.07 -14.40
N ASN A 105 2.37 -2.85 -13.36
CA ASN A 105 3.01 -2.37 -12.12
C ASN A 105 2.29 -1.15 -11.52
N ASP A 106 0.97 -1.14 -11.60
CA ASP A 106 0.15 -0.01 -11.14
C ASP A 106 0.30 0.23 -9.63
N GLY A 107 0.27 -0.85 -8.86
CA GLY A 107 0.43 -0.79 -7.40
C GLY A 107 1.86 -0.46 -6.98
N GLY A 108 2.84 -1.03 -7.68
CA GLY A 108 4.25 -0.76 -7.40
C GLY A 108 4.60 0.71 -7.60
N ARG A 109 4.10 1.31 -8.69
CA ARG A 109 4.29 2.74 -8.93
C ARG A 109 3.61 3.61 -7.87
N ALA A 110 2.41 3.23 -7.45
CA ALA A 110 1.70 3.92 -6.39
C ALA A 110 2.47 3.86 -5.07
N LEU A 111 3.03 2.70 -4.74
CA LEU A 111 3.84 2.52 -3.53
C LEU A 111 5.08 3.40 -3.57
N ILE A 112 5.81 3.39 -4.69
CA ILE A 112 7.02 4.20 -4.85
C ILE A 112 6.70 5.68 -4.66
N ASN A 113 5.61 6.15 -5.26
CA ASN A 113 5.23 7.57 -5.18
C ASN A 113 4.81 8.00 -3.78
N GLU A 114 4.20 7.10 -3.01
CA GLU A 114 3.77 7.42 -1.65
C GLU A 114 4.89 7.31 -0.61
N THR A 115 5.91 6.49 -0.86
CA THR A 115 6.95 6.20 0.11
C THR A 115 7.62 7.44 0.70
N PRO A 116 8.06 8.45 -0.09
CA PRO A 116 8.72 9.62 0.49
C PRO A 116 7.81 10.40 1.44
N ARG A 117 6.53 10.55 1.09
CA ARG A 117 5.58 11.25 1.94
C ARG A 117 5.32 10.47 3.24
N PHE A 118 5.18 9.15 3.13
CA PHE A 118 4.97 8.29 4.27
C PHE A 118 6.17 8.37 5.23
N GLU A 119 7.38 8.27 4.70
CA GLU A 119 8.59 8.37 5.51
C GLU A 119 8.70 9.71 6.21
N ALA A 120 8.36 10.81 5.52
CA ALA A 120 8.39 12.14 6.12
C ALA A 120 7.39 12.25 7.29
N GLN A 121 6.22 11.68 7.15
CA GLN A 121 5.21 11.67 8.22
C GLN A 121 5.65 10.82 9.40
N MET A 122 6.29 9.68 9.15
CA MET A 122 6.82 8.83 10.21
C MET A 122 7.95 9.54 10.96
N GLU A 123 8.80 10.27 10.26
CA GLU A 123 9.86 11.05 10.88
C GLU A 123 9.30 12.11 11.83
N LEU A 124 8.20 12.77 11.44
CA LEU A 124 7.54 13.75 12.32
C LEU A 124 7.03 13.10 13.61
N ILE A 125 6.52 11.89 13.54
CA ILE A 125 6.08 11.15 14.71
C ILE A 125 7.27 10.86 15.64
N LEU A 126 8.39 10.42 15.07
CA LEU A 126 9.59 10.15 15.84
C LEU A 126 10.13 11.42 16.51
N GLN A 127 10.15 12.54 15.80
CA GLN A 127 10.58 13.82 16.36
C GLN A 127 9.71 14.25 17.54
N ARG A 128 8.39 14.12 17.41
CA ARG A 128 7.46 14.41 18.52
C ARG A 128 7.73 13.52 19.71
N GLY A 129 7.96 12.23 19.46
CA GLY A 129 8.28 11.28 20.52
C GLY A 129 9.55 11.66 21.26
N LEU A 130 10.57 12.11 20.53
CA LEU A 130 11.85 12.53 21.13
C LEU A 130 11.73 13.79 21.95
N THR A 131 10.80 14.68 21.62
CA THR A 131 10.61 15.93 22.39
C THR A 131 9.89 15.72 23.72
N TRP A 132 9.36 14.52 23.97
CA TRP A 132 8.68 14.20 25.20
C TRP A 132 9.63 13.67 26.28
N TRP A 133 10.88 13.39 25.91
CA TRP A 133 11.89 12.91 26.83
C TRP A 133 12.62 14.09 27.48
#